data_6744d0f798fb3a7333d512e88d1b5a0a
#
_entry.id   6744d0f798fb3a7333d512e88d1b5a0a
#
_cell.length_a   1.000
_cell.length_b   1.000
_cell.length_c   1.000
_cell.angle_alpha   90.00
_cell.angle_beta   90.00
_cell.angle_gamma   90.00
#
_symmetry.space_group_name_H-M   'P 1'
#
loop_
_entity.id
_entity.type
_entity.pdbx_description
1 polymer ?
#
loop_
_entity_poly.entity_id
_entity_poly.type
_entity_poly.pdbx_seq_one_letter_code
_entity_poly.pdbx_strand_id
1 'polypeptide(L)'
;MRQKKLRTYILLLIIFIVWAIIATSFYLYVTKNGNTDAEKLLKIFKVLVGLIYFPVVFFPFVWLFLHMRSKAKGEGKPLSIEAMHESKKHIPTKIYKFCSLTSLKGDDSLNNRKLSTLKNNQIWMSKCFDLNDPFEGQMFSLPEKYFEQYGLPDNIKQKYNVNTTEELIKLLSSFKKQYCQASFSSTNNDIQMWGYYANGCRGYCVEYEVLNDAFLFPVFYLNKRIILSGFFNKRKQERICIRNLKQLNKNLYRISAKEYVQYNLYLQSFKSSKWAFEKEIRAIDITTSKDSGYNQPIQECGLRITKIIAGYLSEYIEELKEIANQLGVSFSIMKPDFESNKFKLIEQRII
;
A
#
# COMPACT_ATOMS: atom_id res chain seq x y z
N MET A 1 -11.85 -11.05 16.41
CA MET A 1 -13.07 -10.51 15.73
C MET A 1 -13.72 -11.48 14.74
N ARG A 2 -12.98 -12.27 13.94
CA ARG A 2 -13.54 -13.28 12.99
C ARG A 2 -14.35 -14.40 13.66
N GLN A 3 -13.89 -14.97 14.77
CA GLN A 3 -14.60 -16.08 15.46
C GLN A 3 -15.95 -15.66 16.08
N LYS A 4 -16.06 -14.46 16.66
CA LYS A 4 -17.36 -13.98 17.17
C LYS A 4 -18.41 -13.85 16.06
N LYS A 5 -18.01 -13.35 14.90
CA LYS A 5 -18.93 -13.21 13.74
C LYS A 5 -19.37 -14.59 13.21
N LEU A 6 -18.45 -15.55 13.11
CA LEU A 6 -18.80 -16.91 12.66
C LEU A 6 -19.80 -17.58 13.60
N ARG A 7 -19.63 -17.47 14.92
CA ARG A 7 -20.57 -17.99 15.92
C ARG A 7 -21.96 -17.38 15.78
N THR A 8 -22.07 -16.09 15.53
CA THR A 8 -23.36 -15.40 15.29
C THR A 8 -24.05 -15.94 14.03
N TYR A 9 -23.32 -16.22 12.95
CA TYR A 9 -23.89 -16.80 11.74
C TYR A 9 -24.38 -18.22 11.93
N ILE A 10 -23.61 -19.05 12.64
CA ILE A 10 -24.00 -20.43 12.96
C ILE A 10 -25.28 -20.40 13.83
N LEU A 11 -25.35 -19.50 14.81
CA LEU A 11 -26.54 -19.35 15.65
C LEU A 11 -27.78 -18.94 14.85
N LEU A 12 -27.66 -17.96 13.95
CA LEU A 12 -28.75 -17.54 13.07
C LEU A 12 -29.19 -18.63 12.11
N LEU A 13 -28.28 -19.42 11.58
CA LEU A 13 -28.58 -20.58 10.73
C LEU A 13 -29.33 -21.67 11.51
N ILE A 14 -28.92 -21.95 12.74
CA ILE A 14 -29.60 -22.92 13.63
C ILE A 14 -31.01 -22.46 13.92
N ILE A 15 -31.21 -21.18 14.30
CA ILE A 15 -32.54 -20.60 14.56
C ILE A 15 -33.42 -20.73 13.32
N PHE A 16 -32.88 -20.46 12.14
CA PHE A 16 -33.62 -20.61 10.87
C PHE A 16 -34.02 -22.05 10.59
N ILE A 17 -33.14 -23.03 10.78
CA ILE A 17 -33.42 -24.46 10.59
C ILE A 17 -34.52 -24.92 11.56
N VAL A 18 -34.44 -24.57 12.85
CA VAL A 18 -35.41 -24.91 13.86
C VAL A 18 -36.77 -24.29 13.50
N TRP A 19 -36.80 -23.05 13.08
CA TRP A 19 -38.02 -22.39 12.65
C TRP A 19 -38.67 -23.01 11.42
N ALA A 20 -37.83 -23.38 10.39
CA ALA A 20 -38.30 -24.08 9.20
C ALA A 20 -38.92 -25.45 9.54
N ILE A 21 -38.34 -26.19 10.49
CA ILE A 21 -38.89 -27.47 10.98
C ILE A 21 -40.23 -27.26 11.66
N ILE A 22 -40.35 -26.27 12.56
CA ILE A 22 -41.62 -25.94 13.25
C ILE A 22 -42.70 -25.53 12.25
N ALA A 23 -42.36 -24.67 11.30
CA ALA A 23 -43.28 -24.20 10.26
C ALA A 23 -43.78 -25.34 9.36
N THR A 24 -42.90 -26.26 8.97
CA THR A 24 -43.26 -27.42 8.16
C THR A 24 -44.09 -28.42 8.93
N SER A 25 -43.77 -28.68 10.21
CA SER A 25 -44.53 -29.55 11.08
C SER A 25 -45.95 -29.02 11.33
N PHE A 26 -46.09 -27.70 11.57
CA PHE A 26 -47.39 -27.05 11.73
C PHE A 26 -48.20 -27.11 10.43
N TYR A 27 -47.59 -26.88 9.26
CA TYR A 27 -48.26 -27.00 7.97
C TYR A 27 -48.82 -28.40 7.75
N LEU A 28 -48.01 -29.46 8.02
CA LEU A 28 -48.40 -30.86 7.88
C LEU A 28 -49.56 -31.22 8.88
N TYR A 29 -49.51 -30.72 10.10
CA TYR A 29 -50.56 -30.91 11.10
C TYR A 29 -51.90 -30.33 10.63
N VAL A 30 -51.91 -29.08 10.15
CA VAL A 30 -53.11 -28.38 9.68
C VAL A 30 -53.68 -29.02 8.40
N THR A 31 -52.87 -29.50 7.50
CA THR A 31 -53.32 -30.18 6.26
C THR A 31 -53.90 -31.55 6.52
N LYS A 32 -53.44 -32.24 7.58
CA LYS A 32 -53.89 -33.59 7.91
C LYS A 32 -55.27 -33.61 8.61
N ASN A 33 -55.66 -32.52 9.31
CA ASN A 33 -56.88 -32.45 10.15
C ASN A 33 -58.12 -31.76 9.51
N GLY A 34 -58.14 -31.56 8.22
CA GLY A 34 -59.17 -31.19 7.25
C GLY A 34 -60.52 -30.63 7.75
N ASN A 35 -60.52 -29.51 8.54
CA ASN A 35 -61.74 -28.83 9.01
C ASN A 35 -61.77 -27.37 8.46
N THR A 36 -62.96 -26.75 8.30
CA THR A 36 -63.12 -25.41 7.75
C THR A 36 -62.32 -24.33 8.49
N ASP A 37 -62.12 -24.51 9.81
CA ASP A 37 -61.25 -23.65 10.60
C ASP A 37 -59.74 -23.89 10.30
N ALA A 38 -59.37 -25.06 9.85
CA ALA A 38 -58.01 -25.36 9.42
C ALA A 38 -57.63 -24.59 8.16
N GLU A 39 -58.52 -24.32 7.22
CA GLU A 39 -58.25 -23.49 6.04
C GLU A 39 -58.01 -22.00 6.40
N LYS A 40 -58.76 -21.46 7.36
CA LYS A 40 -58.53 -20.11 7.88
C LYS A 40 -57.20 -20.00 8.59
N LEU A 41 -56.84 -20.97 9.44
CA LEU A 41 -55.57 -21.07 10.12
C LEU A 41 -54.41 -21.20 9.10
N LEU A 42 -54.61 -21.96 8.02
CA LEU A 42 -53.61 -22.11 6.96
C LEU A 42 -53.39 -20.80 6.19
N LYS A 43 -54.44 -20.01 5.93
CA LYS A 43 -54.30 -18.67 5.31
C LYS A 43 -53.56 -17.71 6.22
N ILE A 44 -53.88 -17.65 7.50
CA ILE A 44 -53.14 -16.84 8.48
C ILE A 44 -51.70 -17.27 8.59
N PHE A 45 -51.42 -18.58 8.63
CA PHE A 45 -50.11 -19.14 8.66
C PHE A 45 -49.27 -18.76 7.41
N LYS A 46 -49.84 -18.84 6.21
CA LYS A 46 -49.15 -18.41 4.95
C LYS A 46 -48.79 -16.93 5.00
N VAL A 47 -49.65 -16.07 5.54
CA VAL A 47 -49.38 -14.64 5.70
C VAL A 47 -48.29 -14.40 6.74
N LEU A 48 -48.34 -15.07 7.88
CA LEU A 48 -47.29 -14.97 8.92
C LEU A 48 -45.96 -15.52 8.46
N VAL A 49 -45.94 -16.65 7.74
CA VAL A 49 -44.73 -17.20 7.13
C VAL A 49 -44.16 -16.24 6.10
N GLY A 50 -45.00 -15.62 5.26
CA GLY A 50 -44.57 -14.61 4.29
C GLY A 50 -43.96 -13.38 4.96
N LEU A 51 -44.62 -12.87 6.01
CA LEU A 51 -44.14 -11.71 6.76
C LEU A 51 -42.84 -11.94 7.54
N ILE A 52 -42.60 -13.16 8.02
CA ILE A 52 -41.40 -13.51 8.79
C ILE A 52 -40.30 -14.08 7.87
N TYR A 53 -40.70 -14.91 6.91
CA TYR A 53 -39.73 -15.58 6.00
C TYR A 53 -39.06 -14.58 5.05
N PHE A 54 -39.84 -13.64 4.52
CA PHE A 54 -39.29 -12.64 3.59
C PHE A 54 -38.21 -11.75 4.24
N PRO A 55 -38.35 -11.17 5.42
CA PRO A 55 -37.27 -10.44 6.08
C PRO A 55 -36.08 -11.32 6.46
N VAL A 56 -36.31 -12.52 7.00
CA VAL A 56 -35.23 -13.41 7.50
C VAL A 56 -34.41 -13.98 6.38
N VAL A 57 -34.99 -14.23 5.19
CA VAL A 57 -34.23 -14.69 4.02
C VAL A 57 -33.68 -13.52 3.21
N PHE A 58 -34.48 -12.49 3.02
CA PHE A 58 -34.11 -11.35 2.18
C PHE A 58 -33.07 -10.43 2.85
N PHE A 59 -33.14 -10.18 4.16
CA PHE A 59 -32.19 -9.35 4.87
C PHE A 59 -30.74 -9.88 4.85
N PRO A 60 -30.46 -11.17 5.08
CA PRO A 60 -29.12 -11.72 4.91
C PRO A 60 -28.61 -11.62 3.46
N PHE A 61 -29.49 -11.80 2.47
CA PHE A 61 -29.14 -11.63 1.05
C PHE A 61 -28.83 -10.18 0.70
N VAL A 62 -29.65 -9.25 1.15
CA VAL A 62 -29.41 -7.81 0.98
C VAL A 62 -28.16 -7.39 1.74
N TRP A 63 -27.98 -7.88 2.97
CA TRP A 63 -26.79 -7.61 3.76
C TRP A 63 -25.53 -8.21 3.13
N LEU A 64 -25.56 -9.45 2.65
CA LEU A 64 -24.46 -10.10 1.93
C LEU A 64 -24.12 -9.33 0.66
N PHE A 65 -25.14 -8.90 -0.09
CA PHE A 65 -24.98 -8.07 -1.28
C PHE A 65 -24.36 -6.70 -0.97
N LEU A 66 -24.84 -6.03 0.09
CA LEU A 66 -24.30 -4.76 0.56
C LEU A 66 -22.87 -4.93 1.11
N HIS A 67 -22.59 -6.03 1.81
CA HIS A 67 -21.26 -6.36 2.32
C HIS A 67 -20.29 -6.71 1.19
N MET A 68 -20.71 -7.46 0.18
CA MET A 68 -19.93 -7.70 -1.04
C MET A 68 -19.69 -6.41 -1.81
N ARG A 69 -20.70 -5.52 -1.87
CA ARG A 69 -20.60 -4.20 -2.50
C ARG A 69 -19.65 -3.26 -1.72
N SER A 70 -19.66 -3.34 -0.39
CA SER A 70 -18.76 -2.62 0.52
C SER A 70 -17.31 -3.11 0.38
N LYS A 71 -17.06 -4.44 0.34
CA LYS A 71 -15.74 -5.00 0.04
C LYS A 71 -15.23 -4.57 -1.32
N ALA A 72 -16.10 -4.62 -2.33
CA ALA A 72 -15.74 -4.21 -3.69
C ALA A 72 -15.47 -2.69 -3.80
N LYS A 73 -16.09 -1.86 -2.95
CA LYS A 73 -15.74 -0.43 -2.79
C LYS A 73 -14.41 -0.24 -2.07
N GLY A 74 -14.05 -1.14 -1.15
CA GLY A 74 -12.80 -1.08 -0.39
C GLY A 74 -11.53 -1.33 -1.23
N GLU A 75 -11.63 -2.11 -2.32
CA GLU A 75 -10.49 -2.41 -3.19
C GLU A 75 -10.01 -1.19 -4.02
N GLY A 76 -10.90 -0.25 -4.35
CA GLY A 76 -10.55 1.01 -5.02
C GLY A 76 -10.27 2.17 -4.07
N LYS A 77 -10.44 1.98 -2.75
CA LYS A 77 -10.29 3.04 -1.75
C LYS A 77 -8.89 3.66 -1.74
N PRO A 78 -7.79 2.88 -1.89
CA PRO A 78 -6.45 3.45 -1.97
C PRO A 78 -6.21 4.33 -3.21
N LEU A 79 -7.01 4.19 -4.28
CA LEU A 79 -6.87 4.94 -5.52
C LEU A 79 -7.61 6.29 -5.49
N SER A 80 -8.16 6.71 -4.37
CA SER A 80 -8.87 7.99 -4.29
C SER A 80 -7.93 9.13 -3.90
N ILE A 81 -8.28 10.35 -4.29
CA ILE A 81 -7.55 11.56 -3.88
C ILE A 81 -7.67 11.78 -2.37
N GLU A 82 -8.82 11.46 -1.81
CA GLU A 82 -9.04 11.52 -0.36
C GLU A 82 -8.08 10.57 0.39
N ALA A 83 -7.78 9.39 -0.18
CA ALA A 83 -6.79 8.47 0.39
C ALA A 83 -5.37 9.05 0.31
N MET A 84 -5.04 9.74 -0.77
CA MET A 84 -3.76 10.46 -0.87
C MET A 84 -3.64 11.53 0.22
N HIS A 85 -4.65 12.39 0.37
CA HIS A 85 -4.65 13.44 1.41
C HIS A 85 -4.63 12.83 2.81
N GLU A 86 -5.39 11.76 3.06
CA GLU A 86 -5.40 11.08 4.35
C GLU A 86 -4.04 10.47 4.68
N SER A 87 -3.37 9.85 3.70
CA SER A 87 -2.04 9.27 3.91
C SER A 87 -1.00 10.31 4.35
N LYS A 88 -1.05 11.51 3.79
CA LYS A 88 -0.12 12.59 4.12
C LYS A 88 -0.24 13.07 5.56
N LYS A 89 -1.42 12.98 6.19
CA LYS A 89 -1.62 13.31 7.61
C LYS A 89 -0.81 12.42 8.57
N HIS A 90 -0.36 11.27 8.08
CA HIS A 90 0.41 10.30 8.87
C HIS A 90 1.93 10.39 8.63
N ILE A 91 2.41 11.40 7.90
CA ILE A 91 3.84 11.66 7.77
C ILE A 91 4.35 12.19 9.12
N PRO A 92 5.31 11.51 9.76
CA PRO A 92 5.88 11.98 11.02
C PRO A 92 6.76 13.22 10.79
N THR A 93 6.99 13.97 11.83
CA THR A 93 7.90 15.14 11.79
C THR A 93 9.35 14.77 11.54
N LYS A 94 9.71 13.51 11.78
CA LYS A 94 11.05 12.97 11.56
C LYS A 94 10.98 11.69 10.73
N ILE A 95 11.86 11.58 9.73
CA ILE A 95 12.02 10.40 8.89
C ILE A 95 13.50 10.03 8.76
N TYR A 96 13.80 8.78 8.39
CA TYR A 96 15.12 8.19 8.49
C TYR A 96 15.54 7.52 7.19
N LYS A 97 16.73 7.82 6.69
CA LYS A 97 17.31 7.15 5.52
C LYS A 97 18.50 6.31 5.92
N PHE A 98 18.39 5.01 5.65
CA PHE A 98 19.48 4.07 5.85
C PHE A 98 20.39 4.03 4.63
N CYS A 99 21.68 3.94 4.85
CA CYS A 99 22.70 3.91 3.83
C CYS A 99 23.74 2.82 4.14
N SER A 100 23.88 1.87 3.24
CA SER A 100 24.91 0.85 3.35
C SER A 100 26.29 1.43 3.00
N LEU A 101 27.31 1.07 3.78
CA LEU A 101 28.71 1.21 3.42
C LEU A 101 29.30 -0.19 3.28
N THR A 102 30.18 -0.40 2.29
CA THR A 102 30.80 -1.69 2.06
C THR A 102 32.22 -1.67 2.64
N SER A 103 32.62 -2.76 3.31
CA SER A 103 33.98 -2.96 3.81
C SER A 103 34.88 -3.74 2.83
N LEU A 104 34.54 -3.75 1.53
CA LEU A 104 35.36 -4.42 0.52
C LEU A 104 36.64 -3.61 0.33
N LYS A 105 37.75 -4.14 0.81
CA LYS A 105 39.09 -3.60 0.57
C LYS A 105 39.31 -3.49 -0.93
N GLY A 106 39.46 -2.24 -1.43
CA GLY A 106 39.91 -1.96 -2.79
C GLY A 106 38.97 -1.13 -3.68
N ASP A 107 37.67 -0.98 -3.35
CA ASP A 107 36.77 -0.09 -4.09
C ASP A 107 35.89 0.75 -3.14
N ASP A 108 36.48 1.84 -2.64
CA ASP A 108 35.79 2.82 -1.83
C ASP A 108 35.01 3.85 -2.65
N SER A 109 35.02 3.75 -3.98
CA SER A 109 34.41 4.77 -4.86
C SER A 109 32.92 4.98 -4.59
N LEU A 110 32.19 3.90 -4.33
CA LEU A 110 30.76 3.95 -3.98
C LEU A 110 30.53 4.56 -2.60
N ASN A 111 31.34 4.21 -1.60
CA ASN A 111 31.26 4.77 -0.25
C ASN A 111 31.60 6.26 -0.29
N ASN A 112 32.68 6.65 -0.94
CA ASN A 112 33.09 8.05 -1.11
C ASN A 112 32.00 8.87 -1.79
N ARG A 113 31.32 8.33 -2.80
CA ARG A 113 30.17 9.00 -3.43
C ARG A 113 29.00 9.21 -2.46
N LYS A 114 28.67 8.20 -1.65
CA LYS A 114 27.60 8.31 -0.65
C LYS A 114 27.93 9.33 0.45
N LEU A 115 29.16 9.31 0.96
CA LEU A 115 29.63 10.25 1.97
C LEU A 115 29.72 11.66 1.42
N SER A 116 30.19 11.85 0.18
CA SER A 116 30.18 13.12 -0.52
C SER A 116 28.77 13.67 -0.73
N THR A 117 27.82 12.82 -1.11
CA THR A 117 26.40 13.21 -1.24
C THR A 117 25.87 13.74 0.10
N LEU A 118 26.15 13.04 1.21
CA LEU A 118 25.76 13.49 2.56
C LEU A 118 26.45 14.81 2.95
N LYS A 119 27.77 14.92 2.77
CA LYS A 119 28.57 16.11 3.06
C LYS A 119 28.08 17.35 2.31
N ASN A 120 27.63 17.17 1.07
CA ASN A 120 27.10 18.25 0.23
C ASN A 120 25.63 18.56 0.50
N ASN A 121 25.03 18.02 1.58
CA ASN A 121 23.62 18.22 1.94
C ASN A 121 22.67 17.86 0.80
N GLN A 122 22.96 16.73 0.15
CA GLN A 122 22.20 16.18 -0.98
C GLN A 122 21.65 14.81 -0.67
N ILE A 123 20.69 14.36 -1.47
CA ILE A 123 20.11 13.03 -1.41
C ILE A 123 20.10 12.40 -2.80
N TRP A 124 20.45 11.11 -2.87
CA TRP A 124 20.37 10.36 -4.12
C TRP A 124 18.93 9.94 -4.39
N MET A 125 18.40 10.37 -5.54
CA MET A 125 17.09 10.00 -6.09
C MET A 125 17.30 8.88 -7.12
N SER A 126 16.91 7.65 -6.79
CA SER A 126 17.09 6.47 -7.67
C SER A 126 15.90 6.31 -8.61
N LYS A 127 16.15 5.79 -9.82
CA LYS A 127 15.08 5.30 -10.71
C LYS A 127 14.37 4.10 -10.08
N CYS A 128 13.06 3.96 -10.34
CA CYS A 128 12.25 2.87 -9.77
C CYS A 128 12.73 1.46 -10.17
N PHE A 129 13.38 1.29 -11.32
CA PHE A 129 13.85 -0.02 -11.78
C PHE A 129 15.22 -0.44 -11.19
N ASP A 130 15.92 0.47 -10.50
CA ASP A 130 17.17 0.20 -9.81
C ASP A 130 16.97 -0.18 -8.34
N LEU A 131 15.70 -0.29 -7.91
CA LEU A 131 15.35 -0.66 -6.54
C LEU A 131 15.22 -2.17 -6.38
N ASN A 132 15.39 -2.64 -5.13
CA ASN A 132 15.44 -4.06 -4.79
C ASN A 132 14.09 -4.81 -4.87
N ASP A 133 12.95 -4.12 -4.86
CA ASP A 133 11.64 -4.76 -5.03
C ASP A 133 11.35 -5.01 -6.52
N PRO A 134 11.26 -6.27 -6.99
CA PRO A 134 10.94 -6.57 -8.39
C PRO A 134 9.55 -6.09 -8.83
N PHE A 135 8.67 -5.78 -7.87
CA PHE A 135 7.34 -5.23 -8.12
C PHE A 135 7.27 -3.71 -7.96
N GLU A 136 8.41 -3.03 -7.81
CA GLU A 136 8.45 -1.59 -7.63
C GLU A 136 7.76 -0.86 -8.78
N GLY A 137 6.87 0.08 -8.44
CA GLY A 137 6.00 0.79 -9.39
C GLY A 137 5.08 -0.14 -10.21
N GLN A 138 4.88 -1.40 -9.80
CA GLN A 138 4.00 -2.37 -10.47
C GLN A 138 2.76 -2.71 -9.65
N MET A 139 2.15 -1.70 -9.05
CA MET A 139 0.94 -1.94 -8.24
C MET A 139 -0.23 -2.50 -9.03
N PHE A 140 -0.29 -2.23 -10.33
CA PHE A 140 -1.33 -2.79 -11.19
C PHE A 140 -0.92 -4.14 -11.78
N SER A 141 -1.83 -5.09 -11.73
CA SER A 141 -1.71 -6.36 -12.42
C SER A 141 -2.45 -6.26 -13.76
N LEU A 142 -1.73 -6.45 -14.86
CA LEU A 142 -2.29 -6.62 -16.20
C LEU A 142 -2.20 -8.10 -16.54
N PRO A 143 -3.32 -8.80 -16.72
CA PRO A 143 -3.29 -10.18 -17.19
C PRO A 143 -3.09 -10.20 -18.71
N GLU A 144 -1.85 -10.28 -19.14
CA GLU A 144 -1.45 -10.32 -20.56
C GLU A 144 -2.24 -11.38 -21.34
N LYS A 145 -2.25 -12.62 -20.85
CA LYS A 145 -3.00 -13.74 -21.46
C LYS A 145 -4.49 -13.45 -21.69
N TYR A 146 -5.11 -12.63 -20.84
CA TYR A 146 -6.50 -12.25 -21.00
C TYR A 146 -6.68 -11.29 -22.17
N PHE A 147 -5.81 -10.29 -22.29
CA PHE A 147 -5.88 -9.32 -23.38
C PHE A 147 -5.43 -9.92 -24.72
N GLU A 148 -4.50 -10.86 -24.72
CA GLU A 148 -4.15 -11.66 -25.90
C GLU A 148 -5.35 -12.42 -26.44
N GLN A 149 -6.14 -13.02 -25.54
CA GLN A 149 -7.31 -13.83 -25.95
C GLN A 149 -8.53 -12.99 -26.33
N TYR A 150 -8.76 -11.82 -25.69
CA TYR A 150 -9.99 -11.06 -25.83
C TYR A 150 -9.80 -9.63 -26.36
N GLY A 151 -8.56 -9.22 -26.62
CA GLY A 151 -8.20 -7.88 -27.05
C GLY A 151 -8.32 -6.82 -25.94
N LEU A 152 -7.78 -5.65 -26.21
CA LEU A 152 -7.96 -4.47 -25.35
C LEU A 152 -9.38 -3.92 -25.51
N PRO A 153 -10.04 -3.50 -24.42
CA PRO A 153 -11.32 -2.76 -24.51
C PRO A 153 -11.18 -1.47 -25.34
N ASP A 154 -12.17 -1.16 -26.18
CA ASP A 154 -12.11 -0.03 -27.10
C ASP A 154 -11.92 1.32 -26.40
N ASN A 155 -12.53 1.49 -25.22
CA ASN A 155 -12.33 2.68 -24.40
C ASN A 155 -10.87 2.85 -23.89
N ILE A 156 -10.12 1.77 -23.74
CA ILE A 156 -8.68 1.83 -23.42
C ILE A 156 -7.89 2.15 -24.66
N LYS A 157 -8.19 1.52 -25.80
CA LYS A 157 -7.54 1.81 -27.08
C LYS A 157 -7.64 3.29 -27.44
N GLN A 158 -8.85 3.82 -27.42
CA GLN A 158 -9.11 5.23 -27.76
C GLN A 158 -8.44 6.18 -26.78
N LYS A 159 -8.57 5.93 -25.47
CA LYS A 159 -8.06 6.86 -24.46
C LYS A 159 -6.53 6.95 -24.45
N TYR A 160 -5.85 5.83 -24.63
CA TYR A 160 -4.39 5.76 -24.54
C TYR A 160 -3.72 5.68 -25.90
N ASN A 161 -4.49 5.71 -26.97
CA ASN A 161 -4.04 5.57 -28.36
C ASN A 161 -3.14 4.33 -28.53
N VAL A 162 -3.59 3.19 -28.02
CA VAL A 162 -2.91 1.88 -28.07
C VAL A 162 -3.82 0.85 -28.70
N ASN A 163 -3.30 0.01 -29.57
CA ASN A 163 -4.07 -1.02 -30.27
C ASN A 163 -3.80 -2.42 -29.69
N THR A 164 -2.62 -2.64 -29.09
CA THR A 164 -2.18 -3.93 -28.58
C THR A 164 -1.86 -3.87 -27.10
N THR A 165 -1.84 -5.04 -26.45
CA THR A 165 -1.42 -5.19 -25.05
C THR A 165 0.04 -4.78 -24.88
N GLU A 166 0.89 -5.10 -25.85
CA GLU A 166 2.29 -4.75 -25.84
C GLU A 166 2.51 -3.22 -25.86
N GLU A 167 1.76 -2.50 -26.69
CA GLU A 167 1.78 -1.05 -26.75
C GLU A 167 1.36 -0.43 -25.40
N LEU A 168 0.31 -1.00 -24.77
CA LEU A 168 -0.13 -0.55 -23.44
C LEU A 168 0.95 -0.81 -22.38
N ILE A 169 1.60 -1.98 -22.39
CA ILE A 169 2.69 -2.30 -21.46
C ILE A 169 3.89 -1.38 -21.68
N LYS A 170 4.27 -1.13 -22.92
CA LYS A 170 5.36 -0.18 -23.27
C LYS A 170 5.03 1.23 -22.77
N LEU A 171 3.80 1.68 -22.97
CA LEU A 171 3.34 2.99 -22.49
C LEU A 171 3.43 3.08 -20.96
N LEU A 172 2.89 2.10 -20.23
CA LEU A 172 2.95 2.07 -18.77
C LEU A 172 4.39 1.97 -18.24
N SER A 173 5.26 1.24 -18.96
CA SER A 173 6.69 1.14 -18.60
C SER A 173 7.44 2.44 -18.88
N SER A 174 7.05 3.21 -19.91
CA SER A 174 7.68 4.50 -20.21
C SER A 174 7.41 5.53 -19.11
N PHE A 175 6.23 5.53 -18.52
CA PHE A 175 5.91 6.39 -17.37
C PHE A 175 6.81 6.08 -16.17
N LYS A 176 7.09 4.81 -15.88
CA LYS A 176 8.00 4.43 -14.78
C LYS A 176 9.39 5.02 -14.92
N LYS A 177 9.92 5.10 -16.15
CA LYS A 177 11.26 5.63 -16.42
C LYS A 177 11.39 7.12 -16.07
N GLN A 178 10.28 7.83 -15.89
CA GLN A 178 10.26 9.24 -15.56
C GLN A 178 10.31 9.51 -14.05
N TYR A 179 10.08 8.49 -13.20
CA TYR A 179 10.06 8.68 -11.75
C TYR A 179 11.40 8.33 -11.12
N CYS A 180 11.84 9.23 -10.24
CA CYS A 180 12.93 9.00 -9.31
C CYS A 180 12.42 9.12 -7.88
N GLN A 181 13.02 8.37 -6.97
CA GLN A 181 12.62 8.40 -5.57
C GLN A 181 13.79 8.21 -4.60
N ALA A 182 13.64 8.79 -3.41
CA ALA A 182 14.41 8.45 -2.24
C ALA A 182 13.48 7.84 -1.20
N SER A 183 13.88 6.68 -0.64
CA SER A 183 13.11 5.96 0.36
C SER A 183 13.62 6.26 1.77
N PHE A 184 12.67 6.47 2.68
CA PHE A 184 12.88 6.73 4.10
C PHE A 184 12.06 5.76 4.92
N SER A 185 12.41 5.56 6.19
CA SER A 185 11.59 4.87 7.19
C SER A 185 11.02 5.86 8.20
N SER A 186 9.90 5.54 8.82
CA SER A 186 9.39 6.31 9.96
C SER A 186 10.08 5.99 11.29
N THR A 187 11.06 5.08 11.30
CA THR A 187 11.79 4.67 12.51
C THR A 187 13.26 4.40 12.20
N ASN A 188 14.14 4.63 13.18
CA ASN A 188 15.59 4.41 13.08
C ASN A 188 16.08 3.14 13.78
N ASN A 189 15.24 2.44 14.54
CA ASN A 189 15.65 1.35 15.42
C ASN A 189 15.18 -0.04 14.99
N ASP A 190 14.70 -0.18 13.76
CA ASP A 190 14.27 -1.45 13.21
C ASP A 190 15.49 -2.31 12.81
N ILE A 191 15.58 -3.52 13.38
CA ILE A 191 16.71 -4.44 13.16
C ILE A 191 16.82 -4.86 11.70
N GLN A 192 15.68 -5.07 11.03
CA GLN A 192 15.67 -5.46 9.62
C GLN A 192 16.18 -4.33 8.72
N MET A 193 15.85 -3.07 9.06
CA MET A 193 16.35 -1.90 8.35
C MET A 193 17.88 -1.77 8.47
N TRP A 194 18.42 -1.97 9.67
CA TRP A 194 19.86 -1.97 9.88
C TRP A 194 20.55 -3.16 9.21
N GLY A 195 19.88 -4.31 9.19
CA GLY A 195 20.38 -5.51 8.52
C GLY A 195 20.48 -5.33 7.01
N TYR A 196 19.38 -4.97 6.37
CA TYR A 196 19.28 -4.94 4.90
C TYR A 196 19.82 -3.66 4.27
N TYR A 197 19.59 -2.50 4.90
CA TYR A 197 19.85 -1.19 4.27
C TYR A 197 21.06 -0.45 4.84
N ALA A 198 21.58 -0.89 6.00
CA ALA A 198 22.82 -0.39 6.58
C ALA A 198 23.92 -1.46 6.66
N ASN A 199 23.88 -2.47 5.79
CA ASN A 199 24.89 -3.53 5.68
C ASN A 199 25.23 -4.19 7.02
N GLY A 200 24.21 -4.65 7.79
CA GLY A 200 24.44 -5.28 9.08
C GLY A 200 25.07 -4.35 10.10
N CYS A 201 24.61 -3.10 10.20
CA CYS A 201 25.17 -2.05 11.06
C CYS A 201 26.59 -1.58 10.70
N ARG A 202 27.07 -1.82 9.47
CA ARG A 202 28.32 -1.25 8.95
C ARG A 202 28.13 0.09 8.23
N GLY A 203 26.90 0.43 7.89
CA GLY A 203 26.53 1.70 7.28
C GLY A 203 26.08 2.73 8.32
N TYR A 204 25.21 3.63 7.87
CA TYR A 204 24.69 4.72 8.69
C TYR A 204 23.21 4.98 8.39
N CYS A 205 22.59 5.76 9.28
CA CYS A 205 21.24 6.27 9.13
C CYS A 205 21.24 7.79 9.34
N VAL A 206 20.50 8.51 8.51
CA VAL A 206 20.34 9.95 8.63
C VAL A 206 18.92 10.27 9.06
N GLU A 207 18.78 11.08 10.12
CA GLU A 207 17.51 11.62 10.57
C GLU A 207 17.25 12.95 9.87
N TYR A 208 16.06 13.07 9.30
CA TYR A 208 15.57 14.28 8.66
C TYR A 208 14.34 14.81 9.39
N GLU A 209 14.28 16.11 9.58
CA GLU A 209 13.06 16.82 9.92
C GLU A 209 12.29 17.14 8.65
N VAL A 210 10.98 16.92 8.68
CA VAL A 210 10.05 17.24 7.60
C VAL A 210 9.60 18.69 7.74
N LEU A 211 10.02 19.56 6.83
CA LEU A 211 9.63 20.97 6.76
C LEU A 211 8.45 21.18 5.82
N ASN A 212 8.37 20.36 4.76
CA ASN A 212 7.30 20.39 3.76
C ASN A 212 7.07 18.97 3.22
N ASP A 213 5.82 18.55 3.17
CA ASP A 213 5.41 17.20 2.75
C ASP A 213 4.91 17.11 1.30
N ALA A 214 5.04 18.19 0.51
CA ALA A 214 4.45 18.27 -0.83
C ALA A 214 4.84 17.10 -1.72
N PHE A 215 6.09 16.64 -1.68
CA PHE A 215 6.64 15.55 -2.46
C PHE A 215 6.86 14.25 -1.68
N LEU A 216 6.39 14.20 -0.42
CA LEU A 216 6.50 13.04 0.45
C LEU A 216 5.20 12.21 0.42
N PHE A 217 5.34 10.90 0.28
CA PHE A 217 4.22 9.96 0.22
C PHE A 217 4.50 8.72 1.06
N PRO A 218 3.70 8.47 2.12
CA PRO A 218 3.75 7.19 2.83
C PRO A 218 3.37 6.04 1.91
N VAL A 219 4.06 4.91 2.03
CA VAL A 219 3.82 3.74 1.21
C VAL A 219 2.58 2.99 1.68
N PHE A 220 1.70 2.68 0.74
CA PHE A 220 0.59 1.78 0.93
C PHE A 220 1.01 0.33 0.71
N TYR A 221 0.88 -0.49 1.74
CA TYR A 221 1.21 -1.90 1.69
C TYR A 221 0.01 -2.74 1.32
N LEU A 222 0.13 -3.48 0.22
CA LEU A 222 -0.94 -4.29 -0.35
C LEU A 222 -0.61 -5.78 -0.26
N ASN A 223 -1.58 -6.59 0.15
CA ASN A 223 -1.44 -8.05 0.11
C ASN A 223 -1.52 -8.62 -1.31
N LYS A 224 -2.12 -7.87 -2.23
CA LYS A 224 -2.30 -8.23 -3.64
C LYS A 224 -2.19 -6.98 -4.48
N ARG A 225 -1.62 -7.12 -5.68
CA ARG A 225 -1.60 -6.05 -6.67
C ARG A 225 -3.04 -5.64 -7.02
N ILE A 226 -3.23 -4.37 -7.33
CA ILE A 226 -4.54 -3.86 -7.76
C ILE A 226 -4.79 -4.38 -9.16
N ILE A 227 -5.79 -5.22 -9.31
CA ILE A 227 -6.14 -5.83 -10.57
C ILE A 227 -6.90 -4.79 -11.40
N LEU A 228 -6.34 -4.39 -12.53
CA LEU A 228 -7.06 -3.61 -13.54
C LEU A 228 -8.07 -4.45 -14.31
N SER A 229 -7.90 -5.80 -14.27
CA SER A 229 -8.90 -6.75 -14.73
C SER A 229 -9.01 -7.91 -13.71
N GLY A 230 -10.21 -8.31 -13.32
CA GLY A 230 -10.44 -9.28 -12.26
C GLY A 230 -10.29 -10.73 -12.72
N PHE A 231 -9.81 -11.62 -11.87
CA PHE A 231 -9.87 -13.07 -12.02
C PHE A 231 -11.27 -13.57 -11.62
N PHE A 232 -11.90 -14.42 -12.40
CA PHE A 232 -12.95 -15.40 -12.13
C PHE A 232 -14.19 -15.42 -13.06
N ASN A 233 -14.47 -14.40 -13.82
CA ASN A 233 -15.54 -14.47 -14.83
C ASN A 233 -15.37 -13.28 -15.78
N LYS A 234 -15.36 -13.49 -17.08
CA LYS A 234 -15.15 -12.46 -18.11
C LYS A 234 -15.94 -11.18 -17.82
N ARG A 235 -17.25 -11.28 -17.56
CA ARG A 235 -18.12 -10.13 -17.28
C ARG A 235 -17.80 -9.45 -15.95
N LYS A 236 -17.36 -10.21 -14.93
CA LYS A 236 -17.00 -9.65 -13.61
C LYS A 236 -15.66 -8.93 -13.69
N GLN A 237 -14.72 -9.42 -14.45
CA GLN A 237 -13.40 -8.83 -14.70
C GLN A 237 -13.50 -7.50 -15.41
N GLU A 238 -14.29 -7.43 -16.49
CA GLU A 238 -14.55 -6.18 -17.21
C GLU A 238 -15.16 -5.12 -16.30
N ARG A 239 -16.12 -5.48 -15.44
CA ARG A 239 -16.74 -4.54 -14.49
C ARG A 239 -15.76 -3.98 -13.47
N ILE A 240 -14.84 -4.79 -12.94
CA ILE A 240 -13.82 -4.35 -11.97
C ILE A 240 -12.82 -3.42 -12.65
N CYS A 241 -12.31 -3.80 -13.82
CA CYS A 241 -11.41 -2.97 -14.61
C CYS A 241 -12.04 -1.61 -14.94
N ILE A 242 -13.27 -1.61 -15.48
CA ILE A 242 -14.01 -0.39 -15.81
C ILE A 242 -14.24 0.49 -14.57
N ARG A 243 -14.53 -0.12 -13.42
CA ARG A 243 -14.73 0.62 -12.17
C ARG A 243 -13.45 1.31 -11.70
N ASN A 244 -12.32 0.60 -11.68
CA ASN A 244 -11.04 1.16 -11.28
C ASN A 244 -10.58 2.27 -12.23
N LEU A 245 -10.73 2.07 -13.53
CA LEU A 245 -10.45 3.08 -14.53
C LEU A 245 -11.39 4.30 -14.42
N LYS A 246 -12.69 4.07 -14.16
CA LYS A 246 -13.64 5.17 -13.91
C LYS A 246 -13.27 5.96 -12.66
N GLN A 247 -12.80 5.30 -11.59
CA GLN A 247 -12.36 5.97 -10.37
C GLN A 247 -11.12 6.83 -10.64
N LEU A 248 -10.11 6.27 -11.32
CA LEU A 248 -8.93 7.03 -11.76
C LEU A 248 -9.32 8.23 -12.61
N ASN A 249 -10.19 8.04 -13.62
CA ASN A 249 -10.67 9.12 -14.48
C ASN A 249 -11.43 10.20 -13.69
N LYS A 250 -12.37 9.81 -12.81
CA LYS A 250 -13.12 10.76 -11.99
C LYS A 250 -12.20 11.64 -11.17
N ASN A 251 -11.12 11.07 -10.65
CA ASN A 251 -10.12 11.82 -9.91
C ASN A 251 -9.41 12.84 -10.79
N LEU A 252 -9.01 12.45 -12.00
CA LEU A 252 -8.26 13.29 -12.93
C LEU A 252 -9.04 14.50 -13.48
N TYR A 253 -10.37 14.42 -13.58
CA TYR A 253 -11.21 15.52 -14.13
C TYR A 253 -11.61 16.58 -13.10
N ARG A 254 -11.34 16.38 -11.80
CA ARG A 254 -11.85 17.24 -10.72
C ARG A 254 -10.79 17.97 -9.93
N ILE A 255 -9.53 17.82 -10.32
CA ILE A 255 -8.39 18.31 -9.54
C ILE A 255 -7.62 19.41 -10.27
N SER A 256 -6.97 20.27 -9.49
CA SER A 256 -6.03 21.25 -9.99
C SER A 256 -4.81 20.59 -10.65
N ALA A 257 -4.09 21.32 -11.51
CA ALA A 257 -2.85 20.81 -12.12
C ALA A 257 -1.83 20.36 -11.06
N LYS A 258 -1.73 21.07 -9.93
CA LYS A 258 -0.86 20.71 -8.81
C LYS A 258 -1.26 19.38 -8.18
N GLU A 259 -2.54 19.19 -7.88
CA GLU A 259 -3.04 17.91 -7.33
C GLU A 259 -2.90 16.77 -8.33
N TYR A 260 -3.05 17.04 -9.64
CA TYR A 260 -2.81 16.05 -10.68
C TYR A 260 -1.39 15.51 -10.62
N VAL A 261 -0.38 16.39 -10.51
CA VAL A 261 1.02 15.96 -10.35
C VAL A 261 1.20 15.15 -9.07
N GLN A 262 0.75 15.66 -7.93
CA GLN A 262 0.85 14.96 -6.65
C GLN A 262 0.15 13.60 -6.66
N TYR A 263 -1.01 13.50 -7.30
CA TYR A 263 -1.74 12.23 -7.42
C TYR A 263 -0.98 11.20 -8.26
N ASN A 264 -0.33 11.62 -9.35
CA ASN A 264 0.49 10.72 -10.16
C ASN A 264 1.72 10.22 -9.38
N LEU A 265 2.37 11.08 -8.58
CA LEU A 265 3.46 10.70 -7.69
C LEU A 265 2.97 9.72 -6.60
N TYR A 266 1.82 10.00 -5.98
CA TYR A 266 1.18 9.12 -5.01
C TYR A 266 0.96 7.71 -5.54
N LEU A 267 0.57 7.57 -6.83
CA LEU A 267 0.37 6.26 -7.44
C LEU A 267 1.65 5.40 -7.53
N GLN A 268 2.82 6.00 -7.32
CA GLN A 268 4.09 5.27 -7.20
C GLN A 268 4.39 4.80 -5.76
N SER A 269 3.53 5.13 -4.78
CA SER A 269 3.75 4.81 -3.36
C SER A 269 3.00 3.56 -2.91
N PHE A 270 3.03 2.49 -3.72
CA PHE A 270 2.41 1.21 -3.39
C PHE A 270 3.43 0.09 -3.43
N LYS A 271 3.41 -0.76 -2.41
CA LYS A 271 4.37 -1.86 -2.25
C LYS A 271 3.69 -3.12 -1.71
N SER A 272 4.33 -4.26 -1.87
CA SER A 272 3.86 -5.51 -1.25
C SER A 272 3.92 -5.42 0.28
N SER A 273 2.89 -5.95 0.97
CA SER A 273 2.88 -6.04 2.43
C SER A 273 4.03 -6.83 3.04
N LYS A 274 4.78 -7.59 2.23
CA LYS A 274 6.00 -8.27 2.64
C LYS A 274 7.11 -7.29 3.05
N TRP A 275 7.06 -6.07 2.54
CA TRP A 275 7.99 -4.98 2.85
C TRP A 275 7.48 -4.02 3.94
N ALA A 276 6.37 -4.36 4.63
CA ALA A 276 5.75 -3.45 5.61
C ALA A 276 6.64 -3.10 6.81
N PHE A 277 7.68 -3.89 7.08
CA PHE A 277 8.68 -3.59 8.12
C PHE A 277 9.46 -2.31 7.83
N GLU A 278 9.60 -1.92 6.55
CA GLU A 278 10.29 -0.69 6.16
C GLU A 278 9.59 0.57 6.66
N LYS A 279 8.26 0.52 6.88
CA LYS A 279 7.44 1.69 7.27
C LYS A 279 7.77 2.90 6.40
N GLU A 280 7.80 2.64 5.09
CA GLU A 280 8.43 3.50 4.08
C GLU A 280 7.64 4.78 3.82
N ILE A 281 8.39 5.87 3.67
CA ILE A 281 7.93 7.15 3.15
C ILE A 281 8.84 7.49 1.98
N ARG A 282 8.29 7.97 0.87
CA ARG A 282 9.04 8.29 -0.35
C ARG A 282 9.03 9.77 -0.63
N ALA A 283 10.20 10.34 -0.89
CA ALA A 283 10.29 11.55 -1.70
C ALA A 283 10.30 11.11 -3.17
N ILE A 284 9.36 11.61 -3.97
CA ILE A 284 9.19 11.20 -5.36
C ILE A 284 9.22 12.44 -6.26
N ASP A 285 9.99 12.37 -7.33
CA ASP A 285 10.11 13.42 -8.33
C ASP A 285 10.04 12.86 -9.76
N ILE A 286 9.81 13.74 -10.73
CA ILE A 286 9.74 13.42 -12.15
C ILE A 286 10.99 13.97 -12.83
N THR A 287 11.70 13.13 -13.56
CA THR A 287 12.90 13.53 -14.31
C THR A 287 12.86 13.02 -15.73
N THR A 288 13.44 13.78 -16.63
CA THR A 288 13.67 13.39 -18.03
C THR A 288 15.06 12.77 -18.25
N SER A 289 15.94 12.77 -17.22
CA SER A 289 17.26 12.15 -17.31
C SER A 289 17.15 10.67 -17.62
N LYS A 290 18.11 10.18 -18.43
CA LYS A 290 18.26 8.75 -18.75
C LYS A 290 19.15 8.02 -17.73
N ASP A 291 19.81 8.74 -16.83
CA ASP A 291 20.71 8.18 -15.82
C ASP A 291 19.95 7.34 -14.80
N SER A 292 20.67 6.52 -14.04
CA SER A 292 20.11 5.65 -12.98
C SER A 292 19.54 6.44 -11.80
N GLY A 293 19.86 7.72 -11.70
CA GLY A 293 19.39 8.64 -10.68
C GLY A 293 20.19 9.95 -10.70
N TYR A 294 19.94 10.81 -9.72
CA TYR A 294 20.67 12.07 -9.55
C TYR A 294 20.69 12.50 -8.08
N ASN A 295 21.68 13.37 -7.76
CA ASN A 295 21.72 14.02 -6.45
C ASN A 295 20.82 15.26 -6.44
N GLN A 296 19.94 15.35 -5.45
CA GLN A 296 19.04 16.49 -5.25
C GLN A 296 19.38 17.19 -3.92
N PRO A 297 19.38 18.54 -3.88
CA PRO A 297 19.46 19.26 -2.62
C PRO A 297 18.33 18.83 -1.68
N ILE A 298 18.66 18.57 -0.41
CA ILE A 298 17.69 18.05 0.57
C ILE A 298 16.53 19.01 0.79
N GLN A 299 16.76 20.31 0.73
CA GLN A 299 15.75 21.35 0.91
C GLN A 299 14.66 21.30 -0.17
N GLU A 300 15.01 20.88 -1.39
CA GLU A 300 14.04 20.71 -2.47
C GLU A 300 13.10 19.52 -2.23
N CYS A 301 13.54 18.55 -1.41
CA CYS A 301 12.68 17.47 -0.91
C CYS A 301 11.80 17.92 0.28
N GLY A 302 11.91 19.15 0.74
CA GLY A 302 11.21 19.64 1.93
C GLY A 302 11.78 19.11 3.24
N LEU A 303 13.07 18.79 3.28
CA LEU A 303 13.73 18.11 4.39
C LEU A 303 14.92 18.92 4.92
N ARG A 304 15.30 18.66 6.18
CA ARG A 304 16.52 19.16 6.81
C ARG A 304 17.18 18.03 7.59
N ILE A 305 18.50 17.84 7.46
CA ILE A 305 19.25 16.89 8.30
C ILE A 305 19.26 17.42 9.73
N THR A 306 19.01 16.55 10.71
CA THR A 306 19.07 16.86 12.14
C THR A 306 20.04 15.97 12.89
N LYS A 307 20.33 14.76 12.36
CA LYS A 307 21.23 13.83 13.03
C LYS A 307 21.83 12.83 12.02
N ILE A 308 23.07 12.42 12.28
CA ILE A 308 23.70 11.27 11.65
C ILE A 308 23.88 10.18 12.71
N ILE A 309 23.49 8.94 12.38
CA ILE A 309 23.56 7.77 13.26
C ILE A 309 24.43 6.74 12.60
N ALA A 310 25.63 6.49 13.10
CA ALA A 310 26.50 5.43 12.62
C ALA A 310 26.06 4.07 13.18
N GLY A 311 26.18 3.01 12.38
CA GLY A 311 26.12 1.65 12.91
C GLY A 311 27.38 1.31 13.71
N TYR A 312 27.26 0.56 14.78
CA TYR A 312 28.38 0.25 15.69
C TYR A 312 29.52 -0.56 15.05
N LEU A 313 29.29 -1.20 13.91
CA LEU A 313 30.29 -1.92 13.13
C LEU A 313 30.83 -1.10 11.94
N SER A 314 30.49 0.19 11.84
CA SER A 314 30.96 1.03 10.75
C SER A 314 32.44 1.34 10.90
N GLU A 315 33.20 1.18 9.83
CA GLU A 315 34.60 1.60 9.73
C GLU A 315 34.75 3.12 9.52
N TYR A 316 33.65 3.83 9.23
CA TYR A 316 33.57 5.25 8.89
C TYR A 316 33.02 6.11 10.04
N ILE A 317 33.10 5.64 11.30
CA ILE A 317 32.52 6.36 12.46
C ILE A 317 33.10 7.78 12.60
N GLU A 318 34.43 7.91 12.52
CA GLU A 318 35.09 9.23 12.67
C GLU A 318 34.76 10.16 11.49
N GLU A 319 34.77 9.66 10.27
CA GLU A 319 34.39 10.46 9.09
C GLU A 319 32.92 10.92 9.15
N LEU A 320 31.99 10.05 9.55
CA LEU A 320 30.58 10.39 9.74
C LEU A 320 30.41 11.46 10.85
N LYS A 321 31.20 11.38 11.90
CA LYS A 321 31.23 12.36 12.98
C LYS A 321 31.75 13.72 12.52
N GLU A 322 32.81 13.73 11.70
CA GLU A 322 33.33 14.95 11.07
C GLU A 322 32.29 15.60 10.16
N ILE A 323 31.59 14.80 9.34
CA ILE A 323 30.50 15.29 8.49
C ILE A 323 29.37 15.88 9.35
N ALA A 324 29.00 15.22 10.46
CA ALA A 324 27.98 15.76 11.38
C ALA A 324 28.40 17.12 11.95
N ASN A 325 29.67 17.26 12.38
CA ASN A 325 30.22 18.53 12.85
C ASN A 325 30.20 19.61 11.76
N GLN A 326 30.58 19.29 10.53
CA GLN A 326 30.58 20.22 9.39
C GLN A 326 29.15 20.69 9.04
N LEU A 327 28.17 19.81 9.17
CA LEU A 327 26.75 20.13 8.94
C LEU A 327 26.07 20.78 10.15
N GLY A 328 26.74 20.81 11.32
CA GLY A 328 26.18 21.35 12.55
C GLY A 328 25.01 20.54 13.11
N VAL A 329 25.04 19.18 12.93
CA VAL A 329 23.99 18.29 13.35
C VAL A 329 24.47 17.30 14.41
N SER A 330 23.51 16.70 15.16
CA SER A 330 23.84 15.70 16.19
C SER A 330 24.45 14.43 15.61
N PHE A 331 25.32 13.78 16.40
CA PHE A 331 25.91 12.48 16.07
C PHE A 331 25.63 11.44 17.14
N SER A 332 25.33 10.21 16.72
CA SER A 332 25.10 9.08 17.61
C SER A 332 25.52 7.76 16.99
N ILE A 333 25.58 6.70 17.81
CA ILE A 333 25.88 5.33 17.38
C ILE A 333 24.70 4.43 17.72
N MET A 334 24.25 3.62 16.76
CA MET A 334 23.26 2.59 16.95
C MET A 334 23.94 1.26 17.26
N LYS A 335 23.56 0.63 18.37
CA LYS A 335 24.14 -0.64 18.81
C LYS A 335 23.10 -1.58 19.41
N PRO A 336 23.36 -2.91 19.46
CA PRO A 336 22.50 -3.85 20.18
C PRO A 336 22.46 -3.54 21.67
N ASP A 337 21.28 -3.69 22.26
CA ASP A 337 21.09 -3.66 23.72
C ASP A 337 21.21 -5.06 24.28
N PHE A 338 22.44 -5.42 24.71
CA PHE A 338 22.72 -6.72 25.32
C PHE A 338 22.28 -6.83 26.79
N GLU A 339 21.90 -5.72 27.43
CA GLU A 339 21.41 -5.75 28.81
C GLU A 339 19.91 -6.06 28.87
N SER A 340 19.20 -5.84 27.80
CA SER A 340 17.78 -6.15 27.68
C SER A 340 17.54 -7.62 27.34
N ASN A 341 16.47 -8.22 27.88
CA ASN A 341 15.97 -9.51 27.43
C ASN A 341 15.20 -9.45 26.09
N LYS A 342 15.11 -8.29 25.45
CA LYS A 342 14.45 -8.07 24.17
C LYS A 342 15.49 -7.84 23.08
N PHE A 343 15.24 -8.38 21.88
CA PHE A 343 16.03 -8.05 20.70
C PHE A 343 15.70 -6.63 20.27
N LYS A 344 16.53 -5.65 20.65
CA LYS A 344 16.36 -4.25 20.27
C LYS A 344 17.69 -3.57 20.06
N LEU A 345 17.65 -2.49 19.30
CA LEU A 345 18.76 -1.57 19.12
C LEU A 345 18.54 -0.33 20.00
N ILE A 346 19.63 0.22 20.50
CA ILE A 346 19.65 1.45 21.27
C ILE A 346 20.60 2.45 20.62
N GLU A 347 20.19 3.70 20.67
CA GLU A 347 20.97 4.84 20.18
C GLU A 347 21.77 5.44 21.33
N GLN A 348 23.09 5.46 21.18
CA GLN A 348 24.01 6.12 22.11
C GLN A 348 24.43 7.46 21.53
N ARG A 349 24.01 8.54 22.16
CA ARG A 349 24.42 9.90 21.76
C ARG A 349 25.90 10.14 22.08
N ILE A 350 26.61 10.75 21.15
CA ILE A 350 28.04 11.09 21.29
C ILE A 350 28.24 12.61 21.33
N ILE A 351 27.47 13.34 20.50
CA ILE A 351 27.46 14.82 20.41
C ILE A 351 26.04 15.31 20.25
#